data_0b85a9ffe34c34f9dfa7ae3b9209de25
#
_entry.id   0b85a9ffe34c34f9dfa7ae3b9209de25
#
_cell.length_a   1.000
_cell.length_b   1.000
_cell.length_c   1.000
_cell.angle_alpha   90.00
_cell.angle_beta   90.00
_cell.angle_gamma   90.00
#
_symmetry.space_group_name_H-M   'P 1'
#
loop_
_entity.id
_entity.type
_entity.pdbx_description
1 polymer ?
#
loop_
_entity_poly.entity_id
_entity_poly.type
_entity_poly.pdbx_seq_one_letter_code
_entity_poly.pdbx_strand_id
1 'polypeptide(L)'
;MSLVIVGIGVILLLVLMIPCKLNGFISLILVSLVVGVLEGMPLGNVTKSMYKGIGGQLNSLILILAFGAMLGKLMSDCGAGQRIATTLINKFGMKRVQWAMLVTSIIVGITMFFEAAFILLIPIIYSIVKETKLPLIYVGFPAVVALSVTHSFLPPHPGPTLVASAFKASVGETLLLGLILAIPGAIIAGILFSKTNIVKNAKTHIPEGLTTSKLFTDEEMPSFGKSLFTAIIPVILIAISEFSGMFLPKGSSLLKYIKFFGDAPIALMITVIIAMFTFGFGCNRSLDDITKSMSESVKAIAMIILIIGAGGAFKQVLVDSGVGNTIVSITKGLNFSPIVLAWFIAAILRTALGSATVAVTAAAGLVMPLAASSGVNSSLMVLAVTTGSIFASHVNDPGFWMYKEYFGLSVADAIKTRTSYTCILSVIGLIGVLILNIFVH
;
A
#
# COMPACT_ATOMS: atom_id res chain seq x y z
N MET A 1 -4.19 14.93 -26.51
CA MET A 1 -5.42 14.13 -26.62
C MET A 1 -5.50 13.09 -25.48
N SER A 2 -4.53 12.19 -25.34
CA SER A 2 -4.59 11.09 -24.35
C SER A 2 -4.79 11.53 -22.88
N LEU A 3 -4.17 12.60 -22.40
CA LEU A 3 -4.43 13.11 -21.05
C LEU A 3 -5.88 13.57 -20.84
N VAL A 4 -6.51 14.10 -21.89
CA VAL A 4 -7.93 14.48 -21.84
C VAL A 4 -8.81 13.24 -21.73
N ILE A 5 -8.50 12.18 -22.49
CA ILE A 5 -9.22 10.90 -22.44
C ILE A 5 -9.09 10.26 -21.06
N VAL A 6 -7.90 10.26 -20.47
CA VAL A 6 -7.70 9.81 -19.07
C VAL A 6 -8.58 10.62 -18.11
N GLY A 7 -8.60 11.95 -18.26
CA GLY A 7 -9.46 12.83 -17.46
C GLY A 7 -10.94 12.50 -17.61
N ILE A 8 -11.41 12.29 -18.84
CA ILE A 8 -12.79 11.85 -19.14
C ILE A 8 -13.08 10.51 -18.46
N GLY A 9 -12.17 9.54 -18.56
CA GLY A 9 -12.31 8.24 -17.90
C GLY A 9 -12.44 8.36 -16.38
N VAL A 10 -11.62 9.19 -15.74
CA VAL A 10 -11.71 9.44 -14.29
C VAL A 10 -13.03 10.10 -13.93
N ILE A 11 -13.45 11.14 -14.68
CA ILE A 11 -14.74 11.81 -14.44
C ILE A 11 -15.91 10.83 -14.63
N LEU A 12 -15.90 10.03 -15.69
CA LEU A 12 -16.93 9.01 -15.94
C LEU A 12 -16.99 8.00 -14.77
N LEU A 13 -15.85 7.53 -14.27
CA LEU A 13 -15.80 6.63 -13.13
C LEU A 13 -16.44 7.27 -11.89
N LEU A 14 -16.11 8.52 -11.60
CA LEU A 14 -16.68 9.26 -10.48
C LEU A 14 -18.19 9.46 -10.62
N VAL A 15 -18.67 9.77 -11.82
CA VAL A 15 -20.11 9.89 -12.12
C VAL A 15 -20.83 8.57 -11.93
N LEU A 16 -20.28 7.47 -12.42
CA LEU A 16 -20.89 6.15 -12.25
C LEU A 16 -20.96 5.73 -10.77
N MET A 17 -19.92 6.02 -9.98
CA MET A 17 -19.85 5.53 -8.59
C MET A 17 -20.50 6.47 -7.56
N ILE A 18 -20.49 7.79 -7.77
CA ILE A 18 -20.97 8.75 -6.78
C ILE A 18 -22.48 9.05 -6.99
N PRO A 19 -22.92 9.76 -8.06
CA PRO A 19 -24.32 10.03 -8.26
C PRO A 19 -25.12 8.80 -8.71
N CYS A 20 -24.58 7.96 -9.62
CA CYS A 20 -25.28 6.78 -10.13
C CYS A 20 -25.22 5.57 -9.17
N LYS A 21 -24.36 5.60 -8.14
CA LYS A 21 -24.16 4.52 -7.15
C LYS A 21 -23.92 3.14 -7.76
N LEU A 22 -23.36 3.09 -8.96
CA LEU A 22 -23.03 1.84 -9.64
C LEU A 22 -21.91 1.10 -8.89
N ASN A 23 -21.98 -0.23 -8.89
CA ASN A 23 -20.99 -1.08 -8.27
C ASN A 23 -19.58 -0.78 -8.82
N GLY A 24 -18.57 -0.68 -7.91
CA GLY A 24 -17.20 -0.29 -8.27
C GLY A 24 -16.51 -1.23 -9.25
N PHE A 25 -16.75 -2.53 -9.14
CA PHE A 25 -16.22 -3.52 -10.10
C PHE A 25 -16.75 -3.25 -11.52
N ILE A 26 -18.08 -3.12 -11.68
CA ILE A 26 -18.71 -2.86 -12.96
C ILE A 26 -18.24 -1.50 -13.53
N SER A 27 -18.18 -0.47 -12.68
CA SER A 27 -17.75 0.88 -13.09
C SER A 27 -16.32 0.88 -13.63
N LEU A 28 -15.39 0.22 -12.95
CA LEU A 28 -14.00 0.12 -13.36
C LEU A 28 -13.83 -0.66 -14.67
N ILE A 29 -14.54 -1.78 -14.85
CA ILE A 29 -14.52 -2.57 -16.07
C ILE A 29 -15.07 -1.75 -17.25
N LEU A 30 -16.22 -1.10 -17.06
CA LEU A 30 -16.86 -0.27 -18.09
C LEU A 30 -15.96 0.90 -18.52
N VAL A 31 -15.39 1.63 -17.55
CA VAL A 31 -14.50 2.75 -17.85
C VAL A 31 -13.22 2.28 -18.51
N SER A 32 -12.69 1.12 -18.15
CA SER A 32 -11.52 0.53 -18.83
C SER A 32 -11.80 0.28 -20.31
N LEU A 33 -12.97 -0.25 -20.64
CA LEU A 33 -13.41 -0.45 -22.04
C LEU A 33 -13.52 0.89 -22.77
N VAL A 34 -14.24 1.86 -22.18
CA VAL A 34 -14.47 3.18 -22.79
C VAL A 34 -13.15 3.90 -23.05
N VAL A 35 -12.24 3.95 -22.07
CA VAL A 35 -10.94 4.61 -22.19
C VAL A 35 -10.09 3.92 -23.25
N GLY A 36 -10.02 2.58 -23.27
CA GLY A 36 -9.25 1.85 -24.27
C GLY A 36 -9.73 2.13 -25.70
N VAL A 37 -11.04 2.19 -25.89
CA VAL A 37 -11.65 2.52 -27.21
C VAL A 37 -11.38 3.98 -27.60
N LEU A 38 -11.54 4.94 -26.67
CA LEU A 38 -11.28 6.37 -26.94
C LEU A 38 -9.80 6.64 -27.24
N GLU A 39 -8.88 5.88 -26.66
CA GLU A 39 -7.44 5.93 -26.97
C GLU A 39 -7.10 5.27 -28.31
N GLY A 40 -8.08 4.74 -29.02
CA GLY A 40 -7.89 4.12 -30.35
C GLY A 40 -7.30 2.71 -30.30
N MET A 41 -7.33 2.04 -29.17
CA MET A 41 -6.87 0.66 -29.05
C MET A 41 -7.80 -0.29 -29.83
N PRO A 42 -7.26 -1.26 -30.59
CA PRO A 42 -8.10 -2.31 -31.19
C PRO A 42 -8.90 -3.06 -30.10
N LEU A 43 -10.18 -3.34 -30.34
CA LEU A 43 -11.09 -3.92 -29.33
C LEU A 43 -10.52 -5.18 -28.68
N GLY A 44 -9.90 -6.07 -29.46
CA GLY A 44 -9.24 -7.27 -28.94
C GLY A 44 -8.03 -6.98 -28.06
N ASN A 45 -7.37 -5.84 -28.23
CA ASN A 45 -6.25 -5.43 -27.37
C ASN A 45 -6.76 -4.81 -26.05
N VAL A 46 -7.89 -4.09 -26.07
CA VAL A 46 -8.50 -3.56 -24.84
C VAL A 46 -8.81 -4.71 -23.88
N THR A 47 -9.48 -5.77 -24.36
CA THR A 47 -9.79 -6.93 -23.51
C THR A 47 -8.54 -7.68 -23.04
N LYS A 48 -7.54 -7.85 -23.92
CA LYS A 48 -6.25 -8.45 -23.54
C LYS A 48 -5.55 -7.63 -22.44
N SER A 49 -5.53 -6.30 -22.55
CA SER A 49 -4.97 -5.40 -21.54
C SER A 49 -5.72 -5.52 -20.21
N MET A 50 -7.05 -5.60 -20.24
CA MET A 50 -7.86 -5.80 -19.04
C MET A 50 -7.54 -7.13 -18.37
N TYR A 51 -7.49 -8.25 -19.10
CA TYR A 51 -7.14 -9.56 -18.54
C TYR A 51 -5.72 -9.59 -17.96
N LYS A 52 -4.76 -9.01 -18.70
CA LYS A 52 -3.38 -8.83 -18.22
C LYS A 52 -3.32 -7.99 -16.94
N GLY A 53 -4.12 -6.92 -16.87
CA GLY A 53 -4.21 -6.04 -15.71
C GLY A 53 -4.79 -6.73 -14.49
N ILE A 54 -5.90 -7.48 -14.66
CA ILE A 54 -6.51 -8.28 -13.58
C ILE A 54 -5.52 -9.35 -13.10
N GLY A 55 -5.00 -10.16 -14.03
CA GLY A 55 -4.07 -11.24 -13.70
C GLY A 55 -2.78 -10.72 -13.06
N GLY A 56 -2.19 -9.65 -13.60
CA GLY A 56 -0.99 -9.04 -13.05
C GLY A 56 -1.19 -8.41 -11.68
N GLN A 57 -2.36 -7.80 -11.43
CA GLN A 57 -2.68 -7.22 -10.13
C GLN A 57 -2.99 -8.28 -9.07
N LEU A 58 -3.69 -9.35 -9.45
CA LEU A 58 -4.08 -10.41 -8.51
C LEU A 58 -3.02 -11.50 -8.34
N ASN A 59 -1.99 -11.56 -9.16
CA ASN A 59 -0.99 -12.63 -9.19
C ASN A 59 -0.56 -13.11 -7.80
N SER A 60 0.30 -12.37 -7.11
CA SER A 60 0.67 -12.69 -5.73
C SER A 60 -0.32 -12.15 -4.70
N LEU A 61 -1.05 -11.08 -5.03
CA LEU A 61 -1.91 -10.37 -4.10
C LEU A 61 -3.13 -11.20 -3.67
N ILE A 62 -3.65 -12.08 -4.51
CA ILE A 62 -4.78 -12.94 -4.16
C ILE A 62 -4.45 -13.86 -2.97
N LEU A 63 -3.23 -14.42 -2.92
CA LEU A 63 -2.77 -15.25 -1.82
C LEU A 63 -2.57 -14.43 -0.54
N ILE A 64 -1.98 -13.24 -0.68
CA ILE A 64 -1.78 -12.30 0.44
C ILE A 64 -3.12 -11.91 1.05
N LEU A 65 -4.11 -11.54 0.23
CA LEU A 65 -5.45 -11.19 0.66
C LEU A 65 -6.15 -12.35 1.36
N ALA A 66 -6.11 -13.54 0.77
CA ALA A 66 -6.75 -14.73 1.32
C ALA A 66 -6.13 -15.13 2.67
N PHE A 67 -4.81 -15.32 2.72
CA PHE A 67 -4.12 -15.71 3.96
C PHE A 67 -4.17 -14.61 5.02
N GLY A 68 -4.11 -13.34 4.64
CA GLY A 68 -4.28 -12.22 5.57
C GLY A 68 -5.66 -12.17 6.20
N ALA A 69 -6.73 -12.39 5.40
CA ALA A 69 -8.10 -12.46 5.91
C ALA A 69 -8.30 -13.67 6.83
N MET A 70 -7.75 -14.84 6.45
CA MET A 70 -7.81 -16.05 7.29
C MET A 70 -7.09 -15.84 8.63
N LEU A 71 -5.87 -15.29 8.63
CA LEU A 71 -5.12 -14.97 9.83
C LEU A 71 -5.90 -13.97 10.72
N GLY A 72 -6.41 -12.89 10.10
CA GLY A 72 -7.20 -11.88 10.80
C GLY A 72 -8.45 -12.46 11.46
N LYS A 73 -9.16 -13.34 10.77
CA LYS A 73 -10.36 -14.00 11.29
C LYS A 73 -10.02 -14.94 12.45
N LEU A 74 -8.98 -15.76 12.32
CA LEU A 74 -8.51 -16.64 13.40
C LEU A 74 -8.09 -15.85 14.65
N MET A 75 -7.36 -14.73 14.47
CA MET A 75 -7.00 -13.81 15.56
C MET A 75 -8.22 -13.19 16.22
N SER A 76 -9.22 -12.80 15.42
CA SER A 76 -10.46 -12.18 15.92
C SER A 76 -11.30 -13.19 16.70
N ASP A 77 -11.45 -14.41 16.20
CA ASP A 77 -12.33 -15.44 16.74
C ASP A 77 -11.82 -16.08 18.04
N CYS A 78 -10.55 -15.90 18.38
CA CYS A 78 -9.96 -16.37 19.65
C CYS A 78 -9.60 -15.22 20.62
N GLY A 79 -9.88 -13.97 20.27
CA GLY A 79 -9.54 -12.82 21.11
C GLY A 79 -8.05 -12.43 21.10
N ALA A 80 -7.21 -13.02 20.25
CA ALA A 80 -5.77 -12.67 20.17
C ALA A 80 -5.58 -11.21 19.76
N GLY A 81 -6.37 -10.72 18.81
CA GLY A 81 -6.36 -9.30 18.42
C GLY A 81 -6.78 -8.39 19.56
N GLN A 82 -7.81 -8.76 20.35
CA GLN A 82 -8.25 -8.03 21.51
C GLN A 82 -7.14 -8.01 22.59
N ARG A 83 -6.46 -9.13 22.86
CA ARG A 83 -5.33 -9.20 23.80
C ARG A 83 -4.20 -8.24 23.42
N ILE A 84 -3.83 -8.20 22.12
CA ILE A 84 -2.80 -7.26 21.62
C ILE A 84 -3.27 -5.82 21.85
N ALA A 85 -4.51 -5.50 21.43
CA ALA A 85 -5.08 -4.16 21.55
C ALA A 85 -5.12 -3.67 23.00
N THR A 86 -5.68 -4.48 23.91
CA THR A 86 -5.79 -4.15 25.35
C THR A 86 -4.42 -3.91 25.97
N THR A 87 -3.45 -4.78 25.67
CA THR A 87 -2.08 -4.64 26.21
C THR A 87 -1.40 -3.37 25.71
N LEU A 88 -1.54 -3.06 24.42
CA LEU A 88 -0.99 -1.83 23.83
C LEU A 88 -1.64 -0.57 24.43
N ILE A 89 -2.96 -0.59 24.60
CA ILE A 89 -3.70 0.54 25.19
C ILE A 89 -3.28 0.75 26.66
N ASN A 90 -3.18 -0.31 27.42
CA ASN A 90 -2.76 -0.23 28.83
C ASN A 90 -1.33 0.30 28.96
N LYS A 91 -0.44 -0.05 28.03
CA LYS A 91 0.97 0.36 28.05
C LYS A 91 1.21 1.78 27.50
N PHE A 92 0.55 2.16 26.43
CA PHE A 92 0.76 3.44 25.73
C PHE A 92 -0.32 4.49 26.02
N GLY A 93 -1.48 4.07 26.49
CA GLY A 93 -2.66 4.90 26.72
C GLY A 93 -3.42 5.25 25.43
N MET A 94 -4.71 5.49 25.53
CA MET A 94 -5.60 5.80 24.40
C MET A 94 -5.16 7.06 23.61
N LYS A 95 -4.60 8.06 24.29
CA LYS A 95 -4.14 9.31 23.66
C LYS A 95 -2.97 9.12 22.70
N ARG A 96 -2.19 8.04 22.84
CA ARG A 96 -1.00 7.74 22.04
C ARG A 96 -1.21 6.66 20.99
N VAL A 97 -2.43 6.13 20.83
CA VAL A 97 -2.73 5.05 19.88
C VAL A 97 -2.30 5.40 18.45
N GLN A 98 -2.53 6.63 17.99
CA GLN A 98 -2.09 7.08 16.68
C GLN A 98 -0.56 6.99 16.50
N TRP A 99 0.20 7.38 17.52
CA TRP A 99 1.66 7.31 17.51
C TRP A 99 2.14 5.85 17.52
N ALA A 100 1.52 5.01 18.34
CA ALA A 100 1.83 3.59 18.38
C ALA A 100 1.59 2.94 17.00
N MET A 101 0.47 3.24 16.36
CA MET A 101 0.16 2.75 15.03
C MET A 101 1.12 3.27 13.96
N LEU A 102 1.48 4.56 14.01
CA LEU A 102 2.46 5.15 13.10
C LEU A 102 3.82 4.44 13.19
N VAL A 103 4.36 4.33 14.40
CA VAL A 103 5.69 3.72 14.64
C VAL A 103 5.70 2.24 14.26
N THR A 104 4.69 1.48 14.69
CA THR A 104 4.55 0.06 14.32
C THR A 104 4.49 -0.10 12.80
N SER A 105 3.74 0.76 12.13
CA SER A 105 3.57 0.68 10.68
C SER A 105 4.83 1.12 9.91
N ILE A 106 5.64 2.03 10.44
CA ILE A 106 6.96 2.34 9.87
C ILE A 106 7.86 1.09 9.96
N ILE A 107 7.94 0.45 11.14
CA ILE A 107 8.78 -0.73 11.35
C ILE A 107 8.36 -1.88 10.42
N VAL A 108 7.07 -2.18 10.36
CA VAL A 108 6.51 -3.21 9.47
C VAL A 108 6.69 -2.82 8.01
N GLY A 109 6.43 -1.55 7.69
CA GLY A 109 6.49 -1.03 6.33
C GLY A 109 7.90 -1.00 5.73
N ILE A 110 8.98 -0.92 6.51
CA ILE A 110 10.35 -1.03 5.98
C ILE A 110 10.62 -2.46 5.46
N THR A 111 9.97 -3.45 6.04
CA THR A 111 10.23 -4.87 5.74
C THR A 111 9.27 -5.48 4.73
N MET A 112 8.10 -4.89 4.53
CA MET A 112 7.00 -5.45 3.72
C MET A 112 6.44 -4.44 2.74
N PHE A 113 6.02 -4.93 1.56
CA PHE A 113 5.28 -4.10 0.60
C PHE A 113 3.98 -3.57 1.19
N PHE A 114 3.55 -2.40 0.70
CA PHE A 114 2.36 -1.71 1.18
C PHE A 114 1.15 -2.65 1.35
N GLU A 115 0.83 -3.42 0.32
CA GLU A 115 -0.35 -4.28 0.29
C GLU A 115 -0.29 -5.37 1.37
N ALA A 116 0.85 -6.05 1.48
CA ALA A 116 1.05 -7.13 2.46
C ALA A 116 1.04 -6.57 3.90
N ALA A 117 1.77 -5.48 4.14
CA ALA A 117 1.81 -4.81 5.44
C ALA A 117 0.45 -4.26 5.86
N PHE A 118 -0.29 -3.66 4.90
CA PHE A 118 -1.63 -3.15 5.15
C PHE A 118 -2.58 -4.26 5.59
N ILE A 119 -2.63 -5.36 4.85
CA ILE A 119 -3.50 -6.50 5.16
C ILE A 119 -3.14 -7.12 6.52
N LEU A 120 -1.85 -7.22 6.83
CA LEU A 120 -1.38 -7.73 8.11
C LEU A 120 -1.82 -6.85 9.29
N LEU A 121 -1.81 -5.53 9.13
CA LEU A 121 -2.16 -4.59 10.19
C LEU A 121 -3.66 -4.42 10.37
N ILE A 122 -4.48 -4.70 9.36
CA ILE A 122 -5.95 -4.54 9.41
C ILE A 122 -6.58 -5.27 10.61
N PRO A 123 -6.30 -6.54 10.91
CA PRO A 123 -6.89 -7.21 12.07
C PRO A 123 -6.53 -6.54 13.40
N ILE A 124 -5.32 -6.02 13.53
CA ILE A 124 -4.84 -5.30 14.72
C ILE A 124 -5.59 -3.97 14.85
N ILE A 125 -5.70 -3.21 13.74
CA ILE A 125 -6.47 -1.96 13.69
C ILE A 125 -7.93 -2.19 14.10
N TYR A 126 -8.59 -3.21 13.54
CA TYR A 126 -9.97 -3.53 13.86
C TYR A 126 -10.14 -3.93 15.33
N SER A 127 -9.21 -4.69 15.88
CA SER A 127 -9.22 -5.07 17.30
C SER A 127 -9.09 -3.87 18.22
N ILE A 128 -8.19 -2.92 17.90
CA ILE A 128 -8.03 -1.67 18.64
C ILE A 128 -9.33 -0.83 18.57
N VAL A 129 -9.92 -0.70 17.39
CA VAL A 129 -11.18 0.02 17.18
C VAL A 129 -12.32 -0.57 18.02
N LYS A 130 -12.44 -1.90 18.04
CA LYS A 130 -13.46 -2.59 18.83
C LYS A 130 -13.30 -2.38 20.33
N GLU A 131 -12.06 -2.50 20.81
CA GLU A 131 -11.74 -2.35 22.23
C GLU A 131 -11.90 -0.90 22.69
N THR A 132 -11.42 0.07 21.91
CA THR A 132 -11.39 1.48 22.31
C THR A 132 -12.65 2.25 21.96
N LYS A 133 -13.49 1.74 21.05
CA LYS A 133 -14.60 2.45 20.41
C LYS A 133 -14.17 3.72 19.67
N LEU A 134 -12.89 3.89 19.39
CA LEU A 134 -12.38 4.99 18.58
C LEU A 134 -12.78 4.81 17.11
N PRO A 135 -12.96 5.89 16.33
CA PRO A 135 -13.23 5.80 14.89
C PRO A 135 -12.13 5.02 14.16
N LEU A 136 -12.52 4.16 13.21
CA LEU A 136 -11.56 3.37 12.42
C LEU A 136 -10.52 4.24 11.73
N ILE A 137 -10.96 5.39 11.17
CA ILE A 137 -10.05 6.35 10.54
C ILE A 137 -9.03 6.92 11.52
N TYR A 138 -9.42 7.15 12.76
CA TYR A 138 -8.53 7.69 13.80
C TYR A 138 -7.37 6.74 14.11
N VAL A 139 -7.65 5.45 14.19
CA VAL A 139 -6.66 4.42 14.52
C VAL A 139 -5.84 4.02 13.30
N GLY A 140 -6.49 3.80 12.16
CA GLY A 140 -5.87 3.20 11.00
C GLY A 140 -5.19 4.19 10.05
N PHE A 141 -5.64 5.45 10.01
CA PHE A 141 -5.09 6.45 9.07
C PHE A 141 -3.58 6.67 9.22
N PRO A 142 -3.02 6.87 10.43
CA PRO A 142 -1.57 7.00 10.60
C PRO A 142 -0.79 5.78 10.11
N ALA A 143 -1.36 4.58 10.28
CA ALA A 143 -0.77 3.35 9.79
C ALA A 143 -0.66 3.32 8.26
N VAL A 144 -1.75 3.66 7.57
CA VAL A 144 -1.79 3.70 6.10
C VAL A 144 -0.81 4.71 5.54
N VAL A 145 -0.71 5.89 6.16
CA VAL A 145 0.25 6.93 5.76
C VAL A 145 1.69 6.45 5.96
N ALA A 146 1.99 5.84 7.10
CA ALA A 146 3.31 5.28 7.40
C ALA A 146 3.72 4.20 6.38
N LEU A 147 2.82 3.27 6.06
CA LEU A 147 3.06 2.25 5.03
C LEU A 147 3.27 2.85 3.65
N SER A 148 2.54 3.91 3.32
CA SER A 148 2.67 4.57 2.03
C SER A 148 4.02 5.27 1.86
N VAL A 149 4.49 5.96 2.89
CA VAL A 149 5.77 6.67 2.86
C VAL A 149 6.95 5.69 2.86
N THR A 150 6.91 4.62 3.65
CA THR A 150 7.97 3.61 3.66
C THR A 150 8.09 2.93 2.30
N HIS A 151 6.96 2.50 1.74
CA HIS A 151 6.92 1.83 0.43
C HIS A 151 7.45 2.71 -0.71
N SER A 152 7.16 4.00 -0.68
CA SER A 152 7.51 4.89 -1.79
C SER A 152 8.90 5.53 -1.64
N PHE A 153 9.35 5.84 -0.41
CA PHE A 153 10.59 6.58 -0.21
C PHE A 153 11.80 5.70 0.06
N LEU A 154 11.60 4.51 0.64
CA LEU A 154 12.70 3.76 1.25
C LEU A 154 13.10 2.51 0.48
N PRO A 155 14.39 2.32 0.12
CA PRO A 155 14.89 0.97 -0.09
C PRO A 155 14.69 0.13 1.20
N PRO A 156 14.53 -1.19 1.11
CA PRO A 156 14.71 -2.05 -0.05
C PRO A 156 13.47 -2.21 -0.95
N HIS A 157 12.45 -1.36 -0.83
CA HIS A 157 11.28 -1.46 -1.71
C HIS A 157 11.65 -1.38 -3.20
N PRO A 158 10.90 -2.09 -4.09
CA PRO A 158 11.27 -2.24 -5.49
C PRO A 158 11.42 -0.91 -6.24
N GLY A 159 10.51 0.05 -6.01
CA GLY A 159 10.57 1.35 -6.67
C GLY A 159 11.87 2.09 -6.37
N PRO A 160 12.14 2.47 -5.12
CA PRO A 160 13.39 3.13 -4.72
C PRO A 160 14.65 2.35 -5.10
N THR A 161 14.64 1.02 -4.92
CA THR A 161 15.81 0.16 -5.25
C THR A 161 16.09 0.12 -6.74
N LEU A 162 15.05 0.05 -7.57
CA LEU A 162 15.19 0.06 -9.02
C LEU A 162 15.80 1.39 -9.51
N VAL A 163 15.30 2.52 -9.00
CA VAL A 163 15.82 3.85 -9.38
C VAL A 163 17.25 4.03 -8.88
N ALA A 164 17.56 3.59 -7.64
CA ALA A 164 18.91 3.63 -7.11
C ALA A 164 19.89 2.84 -7.99
N SER A 165 19.49 1.65 -8.44
CA SER A 165 20.28 0.86 -9.38
C SER A 165 20.46 1.57 -10.73
N ALA A 166 19.38 2.14 -11.29
CA ALA A 166 19.41 2.84 -12.58
C ALA A 166 20.33 4.08 -12.54
N PHE A 167 20.31 4.83 -11.44
CA PHE A 167 21.12 6.05 -11.28
C PHE A 167 22.51 5.76 -10.66
N LYS A 168 22.85 4.48 -10.41
CA LYS A 168 24.09 4.05 -9.73
C LYS A 168 24.26 4.71 -8.35
N ALA A 169 23.15 5.00 -7.67
CA ALA A 169 23.13 5.58 -6.34
C ALA A 169 23.41 4.53 -5.26
N SER A 170 23.94 4.96 -4.13
CA SER A 170 24.10 4.11 -2.95
C SER A 170 22.73 3.81 -2.32
N VAL A 171 22.38 2.52 -2.23
CA VAL A 171 21.14 2.08 -1.58
C VAL A 171 21.12 2.47 -0.09
N GLY A 172 22.27 2.37 0.59
CA GLY A 172 22.41 2.76 1.99
C GLY A 172 22.21 4.26 2.22
N GLU A 173 22.85 5.09 1.39
CA GLU A 173 22.69 6.55 1.44
C GLU A 173 21.24 6.94 1.11
N THR A 174 20.65 6.36 0.07
CA THR A 174 19.24 6.58 -0.28
C THR A 174 18.31 6.22 0.87
N LEU A 175 18.58 5.12 1.58
CA LEU A 175 17.80 4.73 2.77
C LEU A 175 17.92 5.76 3.90
N LEU A 176 19.13 6.20 4.22
CA LEU A 176 19.36 7.17 5.31
C LEU A 176 18.71 8.52 4.99
N LEU A 177 18.95 9.06 3.79
CA LEU A 177 18.32 10.31 3.36
C LEU A 177 16.79 10.15 3.25
N GLY A 178 16.33 9.01 2.76
CA GLY A 178 14.92 8.68 2.69
C GLY A 178 14.24 8.63 4.05
N LEU A 179 14.89 8.10 5.09
CA LEU A 179 14.37 8.10 6.47
C LEU A 179 14.24 9.52 7.04
N ILE A 180 15.19 10.41 6.73
CA ILE A 180 15.12 11.82 7.12
C ILE A 180 13.86 12.49 6.53
N LEU A 181 13.42 12.08 5.36
CA LEU A 181 12.20 12.59 4.71
C LEU A 181 10.94 11.84 5.18
N ALA A 182 11.04 10.53 5.35
CA ALA A 182 9.91 9.67 5.64
C ALA A 182 9.30 9.93 7.03
N ILE A 183 10.15 10.14 8.04
CA ILE A 183 9.69 10.35 9.42
C ILE A 183 8.87 11.65 9.55
N PRO A 184 9.37 12.84 9.14
CA PRO A 184 8.57 14.05 9.16
C PRO A 184 7.33 13.95 8.26
N GLY A 185 7.46 13.34 7.07
CA GLY A 185 6.35 13.12 6.17
C GLY A 185 5.23 12.29 6.82
N ALA A 186 5.59 11.18 7.48
CA ALA A 186 4.63 10.34 8.19
C ALA A 186 3.97 11.09 9.37
N ILE A 187 4.70 11.92 10.09
CA ILE A 187 4.15 12.73 11.21
C ILE A 187 3.18 13.77 10.65
N ILE A 188 3.58 14.54 9.65
CA ILE A 188 2.75 15.63 9.10
C ILE A 188 1.51 15.06 8.42
N ALA A 189 1.68 14.11 7.50
CA ALA A 189 0.56 13.54 6.75
C ALA A 189 -0.26 12.53 7.58
N GLY A 190 0.35 11.81 8.53
CA GLY A 190 -0.33 10.78 9.32
C GLY A 190 -0.94 11.30 10.62
N ILE A 191 -0.23 12.14 11.39
CA ILE A 191 -0.70 12.62 12.69
C ILE A 191 -1.33 14.01 12.58
N LEU A 192 -0.65 14.98 11.96
CA LEU A 192 -1.17 16.36 11.93
C LEU A 192 -2.37 16.48 10.99
N PHE A 193 -2.29 15.91 9.78
CA PHE A 193 -3.39 15.94 8.84
C PHE A 193 -4.61 15.13 9.32
N SER A 194 -4.41 14.05 10.11
CA SER A 194 -5.52 13.29 10.71
C SER A 194 -6.38 14.13 11.67
N LYS A 195 -5.86 15.24 12.18
CA LYS A 195 -6.59 16.16 13.05
C LYS A 195 -7.49 17.13 12.28
N THR A 196 -7.39 17.19 10.97
CA THR A 196 -8.23 18.06 10.13
C THR A 196 -9.66 17.52 10.01
N ASN A 197 -10.59 18.42 9.69
CA ASN A 197 -11.99 18.03 9.46
C ASN A 197 -12.14 17.10 8.23
N ILE A 198 -11.21 17.12 7.28
CA ILE A 198 -11.20 16.24 6.12
C ILE A 198 -11.14 14.79 6.58
N VAL A 199 -10.23 14.46 7.49
CA VAL A 199 -10.05 13.09 7.98
C VAL A 199 -11.07 12.76 9.06
N LYS A 200 -11.32 13.67 10.02
CA LYS A 200 -12.25 13.42 11.14
C LYS A 200 -13.69 13.15 10.69
N ASN A 201 -14.14 13.81 9.61
CA ASN A 201 -15.50 13.68 9.12
C ASN A 201 -15.68 12.52 8.12
N ALA A 202 -14.60 11.82 7.73
CA ALA A 202 -14.71 10.67 6.86
C ALA A 202 -15.42 9.52 7.58
N LYS A 203 -16.52 9.06 6.97
CA LYS A 203 -17.34 7.98 7.54
C LYS A 203 -16.70 6.63 7.21
N THR A 204 -16.34 5.90 8.26
CA THR A 204 -15.70 4.58 8.14
C THR A 204 -16.50 3.52 8.88
N HIS A 205 -16.45 2.29 8.39
CA HIS A 205 -16.97 1.12 9.08
C HIS A 205 -16.09 -0.10 8.81
N ILE A 206 -16.12 -1.05 9.72
CA ILE A 206 -15.45 -2.33 9.52
C ILE A 206 -16.33 -3.17 8.59
N PRO A 207 -15.82 -3.68 7.45
CA PRO A 207 -16.58 -4.55 6.58
C PRO A 207 -17.08 -5.81 7.31
N GLU A 208 -18.31 -6.24 6.99
CA GLU A 208 -18.92 -7.41 7.61
C GLU A 208 -18.12 -8.69 7.34
N GLY A 209 -18.15 -9.62 8.28
CA GLY A 209 -17.49 -10.93 8.15
C GLY A 209 -15.99 -10.96 8.45
N LEU A 210 -15.29 -9.81 8.55
CA LEU A 210 -13.86 -9.77 8.84
C LEU A 210 -13.50 -9.83 10.33
N THR A 211 -14.49 -9.63 11.21
CA THR A 211 -14.28 -9.69 12.66
C THR A 211 -15.44 -10.38 13.36
N THR A 212 -15.21 -10.92 14.57
CA THR A 212 -16.28 -11.41 15.43
C THR A 212 -16.95 -10.28 16.21
N SER A 213 -18.22 -10.42 16.57
CA SER A 213 -18.91 -9.52 17.50
C SER A 213 -18.62 -9.85 18.98
N LYS A 214 -18.09 -11.04 19.26
CA LYS A 214 -17.79 -11.50 20.63
C LYS A 214 -16.69 -10.64 21.24
N LEU A 215 -16.89 -10.22 22.50
CA LEU A 215 -15.86 -9.70 23.39
C LEU A 215 -15.43 -10.85 24.33
N PHE A 216 -14.14 -11.02 24.51
CA PHE A 216 -13.56 -12.08 25.30
C PHE A 216 -13.17 -11.57 26.68
N THR A 217 -13.32 -12.41 27.71
CA THR A 217 -12.76 -12.15 29.02
C THR A 217 -11.24 -12.39 29.01
N ASP A 218 -10.52 -11.90 30.04
CA ASP A 218 -9.06 -12.09 30.12
C ASP A 218 -8.63 -13.56 30.11
N GLU A 219 -9.45 -14.44 30.68
CA GLU A 219 -9.18 -15.89 30.78
C GLU A 219 -9.44 -16.61 29.45
N GLU A 220 -10.39 -16.13 28.63
CA GLU A 220 -10.69 -16.69 27.33
C GLU A 220 -9.65 -16.35 26.27
N MET A 221 -8.91 -15.24 26.46
CA MET A 221 -7.94 -14.76 25.49
C MET A 221 -6.58 -15.50 25.61
N PRO A 222 -5.91 -15.79 24.49
CA PRO A 222 -4.52 -16.29 24.56
C PRO A 222 -3.59 -15.26 25.21
N SER A 223 -2.44 -15.71 25.72
CA SER A 223 -1.45 -14.79 26.31
C SER A 223 -0.95 -13.78 25.29
N PHE A 224 -0.53 -12.59 25.77
CA PHE A 224 0.01 -11.53 24.91
C PHE A 224 1.20 -12.02 24.06
N GLY A 225 2.14 -12.77 24.67
CA GLY A 225 3.30 -13.31 23.97
C GLY A 225 2.90 -14.24 22.81
N LYS A 226 1.96 -15.17 23.05
CA LYS A 226 1.44 -16.08 22.03
C LYS A 226 0.72 -15.32 20.91
N SER A 227 -0.11 -14.34 21.27
CA SER A 227 -0.85 -13.51 20.30
C SER A 227 0.08 -12.69 19.43
N LEU A 228 1.03 -11.97 20.04
CA LEU A 228 1.96 -11.11 19.34
C LEU A 228 2.93 -11.93 18.48
N PHE A 229 3.54 -12.98 19.04
CA PHE A 229 4.50 -13.80 18.30
C PHE A 229 3.87 -14.39 17.04
N THR A 230 2.68 -14.99 17.14
CA THR A 230 1.98 -15.54 15.96
C THR A 230 1.67 -14.44 14.93
N ALA A 231 1.22 -13.26 15.38
CA ALA A 231 0.90 -12.17 14.47
C ALA A 231 2.11 -11.59 13.72
N ILE A 232 3.31 -11.60 14.33
CA ILE A 232 4.51 -11.00 13.74
C ILE A 232 5.38 -11.99 12.94
N ILE A 233 5.06 -13.30 12.93
CA ILE A 233 5.81 -14.30 12.15
C ILE A 233 6.03 -13.87 10.70
N PRO A 234 5.01 -13.39 9.94
CA PRO A 234 5.23 -13.00 8.55
C PRO A 234 6.21 -11.83 8.45
N VAL A 235 6.13 -10.86 9.37
CA VAL A 235 7.07 -9.74 9.41
C VAL A 235 8.50 -10.22 9.60
N ILE A 236 8.72 -11.15 10.54
CA ILE A 236 10.05 -11.71 10.83
C ILE A 236 10.60 -12.46 9.60
N LEU A 237 9.80 -13.34 8.98
CA LEU A 237 10.23 -14.12 7.83
C LEU A 237 10.58 -13.23 6.64
N ILE A 238 9.75 -12.23 6.35
CA ILE A 238 9.97 -11.29 5.25
C ILE A 238 11.19 -10.41 5.56
N ALA A 239 11.32 -9.90 6.79
CA ALA A 239 12.47 -9.09 7.19
C ALA A 239 13.79 -9.88 7.04
N ILE A 240 13.85 -11.13 7.53
CA ILE A 240 15.02 -11.99 7.36
C ILE A 240 15.35 -12.16 5.87
N SER A 241 14.34 -12.37 5.02
CA SER A 241 14.52 -12.51 3.57
C SER A 241 15.09 -11.25 2.92
N GLU A 242 14.53 -10.08 3.24
CA GLU A 242 14.97 -8.82 2.66
C GLU A 242 16.40 -8.46 3.08
N PHE A 243 16.71 -8.56 4.36
CA PHE A 243 18.03 -8.18 4.87
C PHE A 243 19.12 -9.24 4.59
N SER A 244 18.78 -10.52 4.48
CA SER A 244 19.79 -11.57 4.22
C SER A 244 20.51 -11.39 2.88
N GLY A 245 19.84 -10.80 1.88
CA GLY A 245 20.44 -10.47 0.59
C GLY A 245 21.59 -9.45 0.66
N MET A 246 21.72 -8.71 1.78
CA MET A 246 22.82 -7.77 2.00
C MET A 246 24.08 -8.46 2.57
N PHE A 247 23.91 -9.61 3.22
CA PHE A 247 24.99 -10.30 3.94
C PHE A 247 25.43 -11.61 3.30
N LEU A 248 24.60 -12.24 2.48
CA LEU A 248 24.88 -13.53 1.85
C LEU A 248 25.23 -13.37 0.37
N PRO A 249 26.16 -14.21 -0.15
CA PRO A 249 26.53 -14.18 -1.56
C PRO A 249 25.34 -14.46 -2.48
N LYS A 250 25.24 -13.70 -3.57
CA LYS A 250 24.26 -13.94 -4.63
C LYS A 250 24.49 -15.34 -5.22
N GLY A 251 23.47 -16.21 -5.16
CA GLY A 251 23.55 -17.60 -5.64
C GLY A 251 23.76 -18.65 -4.56
N SER A 252 23.98 -18.28 -3.30
CA SER A 252 24.03 -19.19 -2.17
C SER A 252 22.71 -20.00 -2.06
N SER A 253 22.81 -21.31 -1.85
CA SER A 253 21.63 -22.17 -1.60
C SER A 253 20.86 -21.70 -0.38
N LEU A 254 21.54 -21.29 0.67
CA LEU A 254 20.92 -20.75 1.88
C LEU A 254 20.06 -19.52 1.56
N LEU A 255 20.56 -18.58 0.75
CA LEU A 255 19.81 -17.39 0.36
C LEU A 255 18.55 -17.75 -0.42
N LYS A 256 18.60 -18.79 -1.27
CA LYS A 256 17.41 -19.26 -2.02
C LYS A 256 16.30 -19.76 -1.08
N TYR A 257 16.65 -20.55 -0.06
CA TYR A 257 15.69 -21.02 0.95
C TYR A 257 15.14 -19.87 1.78
N ILE A 258 15.99 -18.95 2.25
CA ILE A 258 15.55 -17.79 3.02
C ILE A 258 14.57 -16.95 2.20
N LYS A 259 14.88 -16.69 0.93
CA LYS A 259 13.99 -15.93 0.03
C LYS A 259 12.67 -16.66 -0.23
N PHE A 260 12.67 -17.98 -0.35
CA PHE A 260 11.45 -18.76 -0.52
C PHE A 260 10.54 -18.65 0.72
N PHE A 261 11.07 -18.87 1.92
CA PHE A 261 10.28 -18.79 3.15
C PHE A 261 9.87 -17.37 3.53
N GLY A 262 10.62 -16.36 3.08
CA GLY A 262 10.30 -14.95 3.28
C GLY A 262 9.49 -14.32 2.14
N ASP A 263 9.10 -15.08 1.12
CA ASP A 263 8.12 -14.60 0.13
C ASP A 263 6.77 -14.35 0.82
N ALA A 264 6.16 -13.18 0.59
CA ALA A 264 5.03 -12.73 1.39
C ALA A 264 3.83 -13.72 1.40
N PRO A 265 3.39 -14.30 0.27
CA PRO A 265 2.40 -15.36 0.27
C PRO A 265 2.79 -16.58 1.10
N ILE A 266 4.05 -17.03 0.99
CA ILE A 266 4.56 -18.23 1.70
C ILE A 266 4.64 -17.93 3.21
N ALA A 267 5.19 -16.80 3.60
CA ALA A 267 5.27 -16.38 4.99
C ALA A 267 3.90 -16.29 5.66
N LEU A 268 2.90 -15.73 4.96
CA LEU A 268 1.52 -15.67 5.43
C LEU A 268 0.87 -17.05 5.50
N MET A 269 1.08 -17.92 4.51
CA MET A 269 0.60 -19.31 4.54
C MET A 269 1.13 -20.06 5.77
N ILE A 270 2.44 -20.02 6.00
CA ILE A 270 3.07 -20.63 7.18
C ILE A 270 2.45 -20.08 8.45
N THR A 271 2.23 -18.77 8.50
CA THR A 271 1.62 -18.12 9.67
C THR A 271 0.18 -18.58 9.89
N VAL A 272 -0.62 -18.72 8.82
CA VAL A 272 -1.99 -19.25 8.93
C VAL A 272 -1.97 -20.68 9.49
N ILE A 273 -1.06 -21.55 8.99
CA ILE A 273 -0.92 -22.91 9.52
C ILE A 273 -0.57 -22.86 11.02
N ILE A 274 0.39 -22.04 11.43
CA ILE A 274 0.72 -21.87 12.85
C ILE A 274 -0.47 -21.32 13.64
N ALA A 275 -1.22 -20.37 13.06
CA ALA A 275 -2.40 -19.78 13.68
C ALA A 275 -3.54 -20.80 13.87
N MET A 276 -3.68 -21.79 12.99
CA MET A 276 -4.63 -22.89 13.21
C MET A 276 -4.32 -23.66 14.51
N PHE A 277 -3.03 -23.84 14.82
CA PHE A 277 -2.63 -24.45 16.09
C PHE A 277 -2.72 -23.50 17.28
N THR A 278 -2.27 -22.25 17.13
CA THR A 278 -2.19 -21.28 18.24
C THR A 278 -3.53 -20.64 18.57
N PHE A 279 -4.34 -20.29 17.56
CA PHE A 279 -5.61 -19.56 17.66
C PHE A 279 -6.83 -20.46 17.37
N GLY A 280 -6.61 -21.61 16.76
CA GLY A 280 -7.61 -22.62 16.54
C GLY A 280 -7.62 -23.64 17.69
N PHE A 281 -6.87 -24.71 17.56
CA PHE A 281 -6.81 -25.78 18.58
C PHE A 281 -6.38 -25.27 19.96
N GLY A 282 -5.43 -24.35 20.01
CA GLY A 282 -4.98 -23.74 21.27
C GLY A 282 -6.01 -22.84 21.99
N CYS A 283 -7.17 -22.59 21.34
CA CYS A 283 -8.34 -21.93 21.92
C CYS A 283 -9.56 -22.88 21.90
N ASN A 284 -9.33 -24.19 21.98
CA ASN A 284 -10.35 -25.25 22.07
C ASN A 284 -11.38 -25.24 20.91
N ARG A 285 -10.96 -24.84 19.70
CA ARG A 285 -11.82 -24.86 18.52
C ARG A 285 -11.61 -26.15 17.72
N SER A 286 -12.69 -26.69 17.16
CA SER A 286 -12.63 -27.85 16.25
C SER A 286 -12.03 -27.49 14.89
N LEU A 287 -11.57 -28.48 14.14
CA LEU A 287 -11.08 -28.28 12.78
C LEU A 287 -12.19 -27.71 11.87
N ASP A 288 -13.42 -28.15 12.06
CA ASP A 288 -14.58 -27.67 11.30
C ASP A 288 -14.83 -26.19 11.55
N ASP A 289 -14.76 -25.72 12.82
CA ASP A 289 -14.90 -24.31 13.17
C ASP A 289 -13.78 -23.47 12.56
N ILE A 290 -12.55 -23.96 12.61
CA ILE A 290 -11.37 -23.29 12.03
C ILE A 290 -11.56 -23.15 10.52
N THR A 291 -11.92 -24.24 9.83
CA THR A 291 -12.10 -24.25 8.36
C THR A 291 -13.27 -23.36 7.94
N LYS A 292 -14.38 -23.39 8.71
CA LYS A 292 -15.53 -22.51 8.49
C LYS A 292 -15.15 -21.03 8.62
N SER A 293 -14.45 -20.66 9.69
CA SER A 293 -13.96 -19.28 9.88
C SER A 293 -13.07 -18.81 8.74
N MET A 294 -12.13 -19.63 8.29
CA MET A 294 -11.26 -19.30 7.16
C MET A 294 -12.07 -19.10 5.88
N SER A 295 -13.03 -19.98 5.59
CA SER A 295 -13.89 -19.89 4.41
C SER A 295 -14.77 -18.65 4.44
N GLU A 296 -15.34 -18.29 5.59
CA GLU A 296 -16.15 -17.09 5.76
C GLU A 296 -15.33 -15.81 5.57
N SER A 297 -14.08 -15.79 6.03
CA SER A 297 -13.20 -14.64 5.84
C SER A 297 -12.87 -14.37 4.36
N VAL A 298 -12.68 -15.42 3.57
CA VAL A 298 -12.45 -15.28 2.11
C VAL A 298 -13.71 -14.80 1.41
N LYS A 299 -14.90 -15.33 1.78
CA LYS A 299 -16.18 -14.83 1.26
C LYS A 299 -16.36 -13.34 1.53
N ALA A 300 -16.00 -12.88 2.73
CA ALA A 300 -16.13 -11.48 3.12
C ALA A 300 -15.26 -10.52 2.26
N ILE A 301 -14.12 -10.98 1.74
CA ILE A 301 -13.24 -10.15 0.90
C ILE A 301 -13.43 -10.37 -0.61
N ALA A 302 -14.36 -11.22 -1.04
CA ALA A 302 -14.53 -11.56 -2.45
C ALA A 302 -14.76 -10.31 -3.33
N MET A 303 -15.64 -9.38 -2.90
CA MET A 303 -15.88 -8.14 -3.62
C MET A 303 -14.63 -7.23 -3.62
N ILE A 304 -13.87 -7.21 -2.53
CA ILE A 304 -12.62 -6.46 -2.44
C ILE A 304 -11.62 -6.96 -3.48
N ILE A 305 -11.46 -8.29 -3.61
CA ILE A 305 -10.60 -8.93 -4.63
C ILE A 305 -11.01 -8.52 -6.04
N LEU A 306 -12.32 -8.56 -6.35
CA LEU A 306 -12.85 -8.17 -7.66
C LEU A 306 -12.57 -6.70 -7.98
N ILE A 307 -12.79 -5.77 -7.04
CA ILE A 307 -12.56 -4.34 -7.22
C ILE A 307 -11.06 -4.05 -7.41
N ILE A 308 -10.19 -4.70 -6.63
CA ILE A 308 -8.73 -4.55 -6.77
C ILE A 308 -8.28 -5.06 -8.15
N GLY A 309 -8.80 -6.22 -8.60
CA GLY A 309 -8.53 -6.75 -9.93
C GLY A 309 -8.99 -5.79 -11.04
N ALA A 310 -10.20 -5.25 -10.93
CA ALA A 310 -10.72 -4.26 -11.88
C ALA A 310 -9.91 -2.96 -11.90
N GLY A 311 -9.41 -2.50 -10.74
CA GLY A 311 -8.45 -1.40 -10.66
C GLY A 311 -7.15 -1.72 -11.42
N GLY A 312 -6.70 -2.98 -11.37
CA GLY A 312 -5.59 -3.49 -12.18
C GLY A 312 -5.88 -3.44 -13.68
N ALA A 313 -7.11 -3.80 -14.11
CA ALA A 313 -7.54 -3.68 -15.50
C ALA A 313 -7.47 -2.24 -15.99
N PHE A 314 -8.03 -1.31 -15.23
CA PHE A 314 -8.02 0.12 -15.57
C PHE A 314 -6.60 0.66 -15.68
N LYS A 315 -5.75 0.39 -14.69
CA LYS A 315 -4.32 0.73 -14.74
C LYS A 315 -3.64 0.18 -16.01
N GLN A 316 -3.85 -1.10 -16.35
CA GLN A 316 -3.17 -1.71 -17.48
C GLN A 316 -3.62 -1.14 -18.82
N VAL A 317 -4.90 -0.83 -18.99
CA VAL A 317 -5.40 -0.13 -20.18
C VAL A 317 -4.73 1.22 -20.35
N LEU A 318 -4.59 2.01 -19.26
CA LEU A 318 -3.87 3.28 -19.29
C LEU A 318 -2.39 3.12 -19.66
N VAL A 319 -1.74 2.05 -19.22
CA VAL A 319 -0.34 1.76 -19.56
C VAL A 319 -0.22 1.38 -21.04
N ASP A 320 -1.04 0.44 -21.49
CA ASP A 320 -0.94 -0.12 -22.84
C ASP A 320 -1.48 0.86 -23.93
N SER A 321 -2.29 1.87 -23.54
CA SER A 321 -2.72 2.96 -24.46
C SER A 321 -1.59 3.95 -24.82
N GLY A 322 -0.43 3.88 -24.15
CA GLY A 322 0.71 4.74 -24.47
C GLY A 322 0.65 6.14 -23.86
N VAL A 323 -0.26 6.41 -22.93
CA VAL A 323 -0.37 7.70 -22.20
C VAL A 323 0.97 8.14 -21.62
N GLY A 324 1.78 7.20 -21.12
CA GLY A 324 3.11 7.48 -20.60
C GLY A 324 4.03 8.15 -21.64
N ASN A 325 4.02 7.70 -22.88
CA ASN A 325 4.83 8.28 -23.97
C ASN A 325 4.40 9.72 -24.30
N THR A 326 3.11 10.01 -24.23
CA THR A 326 2.57 11.36 -24.42
C THR A 326 3.08 12.31 -23.35
N ILE A 327 3.10 11.87 -22.06
CA ILE A 327 3.63 12.66 -20.96
C ILE A 327 5.11 12.98 -21.17
N VAL A 328 5.90 12.00 -21.60
CA VAL A 328 7.33 12.17 -21.94
C VAL A 328 7.52 13.27 -22.98
N SER A 329 6.73 13.24 -24.06
CA SER A 329 6.89 14.24 -25.15
C SER A 329 6.57 15.65 -24.69
N ILE A 330 5.62 15.84 -23.78
CA ILE A 330 5.22 17.15 -23.24
C ILE A 330 6.28 17.70 -22.26
N THR A 331 6.97 16.84 -21.54
CA THR A 331 7.97 17.28 -20.54
C THR A 331 9.35 17.61 -21.13
N LYS A 332 9.61 17.24 -22.40
CA LYS A 332 10.82 17.63 -23.12
C LYS A 332 10.85 19.14 -23.32
N GLY A 333 11.95 19.77 -22.89
CA GLY A 333 12.18 21.22 -23.08
C GLY A 333 11.74 22.11 -21.89
N LEU A 334 11.29 21.54 -20.79
CA LEU A 334 11.03 22.30 -19.57
C LEU A 334 12.32 22.66 -18.85
N ASN A 335 12.60 23.95 -18.66
CA ASN A 335 13.78 24.47 -17.94
C ASN A 335 13.49 24.56 -16.43
N PHE A 336 13.41 23.40 -15.75
CA PHE A 336 13.30 23.33 -14.30
C PHE A 336 14.61 22.81 -13.68
N SER A 337 14.79 23.05 -12.36
CA SER A 337 15.81 22.35 -11.58
C SER A 337 15.70 20.84 -11.81
N PRO A 338 16.83 20.12 -11.96
CA PRO A 338 16.83 18.66 -12.18
C PRO A 338 15.98 17.88 -11.17
N ILE A 339 16.03 18.25 -9.89
CA ILE A 339 15.24 17.64 -8.82
C ILE A 339 13.74 17.88 -9.07
N VAL A 340 13.36 19.13 -9.36
CA VAL A 340 11.94 19.50 -9.58
C VAL A 340 11.41 18.80 -10.84
N LEU A 341 12.19 18.74 -11.91
CA LEU A 341 11.80 18.07 -13.15
C LEU A 341 11.64 16.56 -12.95
N ALA A 342 12.57 15.92 -12.24
CA ALA A 342 12.50 14.50 -11.91
C ALA A 342 11.23 14.15 -11.10
N TRP A 343 10.96 14.96 -10.06
CA TRP A 343 9.75 14.83 -9.25
C TRP A 343 8.49 15.05 -10.08
N PHE A 344 8.45 16.10 -10.91
CA PHE A 344 7.29 16.47 -11.72
C PHE A 344 6.93 15.39 -12.75
N ILE A 345 7.95 14.83 -13.44
CA ILE A 345 7.74 13.72 -14.38
C ILE A 345 7.13 12.51 -13.64
N ALA A 346 7.69 12.13 -12.50
CA ALA A 346 7.17 11.02 -11.71
C ALA A 346 5.75 11.29 -11.20
N ALA A 347 5.45 12.52 -10.75
CA ALA A 347 4.13 12.91 -10.24
C ALA A 347 3.04 12.88 -11.33
N ILE A 348 3.34 13.38 -12.53
CA ILE A 348 2.40 13.31 -13.66
C ILE A 348 2.16 11.86 -14.08
N LEU A 349 3.24 11.08 -14.24
CA LEU A 349 3.13 9.65 -14.58
C LEU A 349 2.31 8.89 -13.52
N ARG A 350 2.52 9.18 -12.24
CA ARG A 350 1.76 8.59 -11.14
C ARG A 350 0.28 8.90 -11.22
N THR A 351 -0.05 10.16 -11.43
CA THR A 351 -1.44 10.61 -11.54
C THR A 351 -2.14 9.98 -12.75
N ALA A 352 -1.45 9.87 -13.88
CA ALA A 352 -2.01 9.31 -15.10
C ALA A 352 -2.11 7.78 -15.09
N LEU A 353 -1.06 7.07 -14.61
CA LEU A 353 -0.94 5.61 -14.71
C LEU A 353 -1.47 4.84 -13.49
N GLY A 354 -1.73 5.53 -12.38
CA GLY A 354 -2.34 4.95 -11.18
C GLY A 354 -1.46 3.96 -10.38
N SER A 355 -0.19 3.78 -10.72
CA SER A 355 0.72 2.86 -10.02
C SER A 355 2.05 3.54 -9.71
N ALA A 356 2.44 3.55 -8.43
CA ALA A 356 3.71 4.11 -8.01
C ALA A 356 4.90 3.38 -8.65
N THR A 357 4.87 2.04 -8.68
CA THR A 357 5.94 1.23 -9.28
C THR A 357 6.08 1.46 -10.79
N VAL A 358 4.95 1.55 -11.51
CA VAL A 358 4.97 1.84 -12.96
C VAL A 358 5.47 3.26 -13.22
N ALA A 359 4.97 4.23 -12.45
CA ALA A 359 5.40 5.63 -12.57
C ALA A 359 6.90 5.80 -12.29
N VAL A 360 7.39 5.19 -11.22
CA VAL A 360 8.80 5.23 -10.86
C VAL A 360 9.69 4.59 -11.91
N THR A 361 9.29 3.44 -12.45
CA THR A 361 10.05 2.71 -13.49
C THR A 361 10.13 3.53 -14.78
N ALA A 362 9.00 4.09 -15.22
CA ALA A 362 8.95 4.94 -16.40
C ALA A 362 9.75 6.24 -16.20
N ALA A 363 9.59 6.90 -15.04
CA ALA A 363 10.32 8.11 -14.70
C ALA A 363 11.83 7.86 -14.63
N ALA A 364 12.28 6.72 -14.08
CA ALA A 364 13.69 6.38 -13.97
C ALA A 364 14.38 6.37 -15.35
N GLY A 365 13.78 5.74 -16.35
CA GLY A 365 14.31 5.71 -17.71
C GLY A 365 14.44 7.10 -18.35
N LEU A 366 13.49 8.00 -18.06
CA LEU A 366 13.45 9.35 -18.61
C LEU A 366 14.40 10.32 -17.90
N VAL A 367 14.52 10.16 -16.59
CA VAL A 367 15.31 11.04 -15.73
C VAL A 367 16.79 10.61 -15.68
N MET A 368 17.12 9.37 -16.06
CA MET A 368 18.50 8.86 -16.01
C MET A 368 19.53 9.75 -16.72
N PRO A 369 19.30 10.26 -17.95
CA PRO A 369 20.26 11.18 -18.60
C PRO A 369 20.41 12.49 -17.80
N LEU A 370 19.32 12.99 -17.24
CA LEU A 370 19.30 14.19 -16.41
C LEU A 370 20.07 13.96 -15.10
N ALA A 371 19.84 12.82 -14.45
CA ALA A 371 20.56 12.44 -13.23
C ALA A 371 22.08 12.37 -13.47
N ALA A 372 22.51 11.80 -14.62
CA ALA A 372 23.91 11.65 -14.97
C ALA A 372 24.61 12.98 -15.29
N SER A 373 23.90 13.99 -15.81
CA SER A 373 24.48 15.27 -16.28
C SER A 373 24.27 16.44 -15.32
N SER A 374 23.41 16.29 -14.32
CA SER A 374 22.98 17.42 -13.47
C SER A 374 23.98 17.86 -12.40
N GLY A 375 24.97 16.99 -12.05
CA GLY A 375 25.82 17.22 -10.89
C GLY A 375 25.15 17.09 -9.52
N VAL A 376 23.84 16.77 -9.49
CA VAL A 376 23.09 16.52 -8.26
C VAL A 376 23.44 15.13 -7.72
N ASN A 377 23.54 15.00 -6.40
CA ASN A 377 23.74 13.70 -5.76
C ASN A 377 22.71 12.67 -6.23
N SER A 378 23.21 11.50 -6.67
CA SER A 378 22.37 10.45 -7.27
C SER A 378 21.28 9.94 -6.33
N SER A 379 21.54 9.85 -5.01
CA SER A 379 20.55 9.43 -4.00
C SER A 379 19.43 10.46 -3.83
N LEU A 380 19.73 11.74 -3.96
CA LEU A 380 18.72 12.81 -3.98
C LEU A 380 17.86 12.76 -5.24
N MET A 381 18.48 12.45 -6.41
CA MET A 381 17.73 12.24 -7.65
C MET A 381 16.79 11.02 -7.55
N VAL A 382 17.23 9.94 -6.90
CA VAL A 382 16.36 8.79 -6.59
C VAL A 382 15.17 9.26 -5.76
N LEU A 383 15.41 10.00 -4.67
CA LEU A 383 14.36 10.48 -3.78
C LEU A 383 13.42 11.48 -4.47
N ALA A 384 13.92 12.30 -5.39
CA ALA A 384 13.06 13.17 -6.20
C ALA A 384 12.04 12.36 -7.02
N VAL A 385 12.50 11.33 -7.74
CA VAL A 385 11.61 10.45 -8.53
C VAL A 385 10.63 9.69 -7.62
N THR A 386 11.11 9.12 -6.53
CA THR A 386 10.31 8.24 -5.68
C THR A 386 9.27 9.03 -4.86
N THR A 387 9.60 10.23 -4.40
CA THR A 387 8.65 11.13 -3.74
C THR A 387 7.61 11.68 -4.71
N GLY A 388 7.96 11.88 -5.99
CA GLY A 388 7.00 12.20 -7.04
C GLY A 388 6.03 11.05 -7.33
N SER A 389 6.51 9.81 -7.28
CA SER A 389 5.72 8.62 -7.62
C SER A 389 4.59 8.29 -6.64
N ILE A 390 4.49 8.95 -5.49
CA ILE A 390 3.36 8.79 -4.57
C ILE A 390 2.26 9.84 -4.80
N PHE A 391 2.51 10.88 -5.60
CA PHE A 391 1.60 11.99 -5.80
C PHE A 391 0.20 11.57 -6.24
N ALA A 392 -0.82 12.16 -5.63
CA ALA A 392 -2.22 12.09 -6.05
C ALA A 392 -2.74 10.67 -6.35
N SER A 393 -2.54 9.71 -5.42
CA SER A 393 -3.16 8.38 -5.52
C SER A 393 -4.68 8.49 -5.52
N HIS A 394 -5.35 8.03 -6.60
CA HIS A 394 -6.80 8.13 -6.76
C HIS A 394 -7.39 6.86 -7.39
N VAL A 395 -8.54 6.96 -7.99
CA VAL A 395 -9.35 5.83 -8.47
C VAL A 395 -8.70 4.92 -9.52
N ASN A 396 -7.59 5.32 -10.11
CA ASN A 396 -6.81 4.47 -11.01
C ASN A 396 -5.75 3.62 -10.28
N ASP A 397 -5.62 3.78 -8.95
CA ASP A 397 -4.66 3.06 -8.11
C ASP A 397 -5.33 1.89 -7.39
N PRO A 398 -4.89 0.63 -7.60
CA PRO A 398 -5.40 -0.51 -6.81
C PRO A 398 -5.27 -0.34 -5.30
N GLY A 399 -4.21 0.31 -4.82
CA GLY A 399 -4.04 0.63 -3.41
C GLY A 399 -5.08 1.61 -2.87
N PHE A 400 -5.62 2.49 -3.73
CA PHE A 400 -6.76 3.35 -3.38
C PHE A 400 -8.00 2.50 -3.06
N TRP A 401 -8.26 1.48 -3.88
CA TRP A 401 -9.40 0.59 -3.68
C TRP A 401 -9.24 -0.27 -2.44
N MET A 402 -8.04 -0.79 -2.17
CA MET A 402 -7.76 -1.49 -0.92
C MET A 402 -8.07 -0.61 0.31
N TYR A 403 -7.57 0.61 0.33
CA TYR A 403 -7.83 1.55 1.41
C TYR A 403 -9.32 1.85 1.57
N LYS A 404 -10.00 2.16 0.45
CA LYS A 404 -11.43 2.46 0.44
C LYS A 404 -12.26 1.29 0.97
N GLU A 405 -12.00 0.07 0.51
CA GLU A 405 -12.78 -1.11 0.86
C GLU A 405 -12.56 -1.56 2.31
N TYR A 406 -11.31 -1.66 2.76
CA TYR A 406 -11.01 -2.08 4.12
C TYR A 406 -11.41 -1.05 5.19
N PHE A 407 -11.53 0.21 4.84
CA PHE A 407 -12.04 1.25 5.76
C PHE A 407 -13.54 1.50 5.60
N GLY A 408 -14.21 0.83 4.67
CA GLY A 408 -15.63 1.04 4.39
C GLY A 408 -15.95 2.47 3.98
N LEU A 409 -15.03 3.14 3.28
CA LEU A 409 -15.17 4.54 2.88
C LEU A 409 -16.05 4.69 1.64
N SER A 410 -16.73 5.83 1.53
CA SER A 410 -17.25 6.29 0.25
C SER A 410 -16.08 6.64 -0.69
N VAL A 411 -16.29 6.61 -2.01
CA VAL A 411 -15.27 7.05 -2.98
C VAL A 411 -14.86 8.50 -2.72
N ALA A 412 -15.83 9.35 -2.40
CA ALA A 412 -15.58 10.76 -2.09
C ALA A 412 -14.69 10.94 -0.85
N ASP A 413 -14.95 10.19 0.23
CA ASP A 413 -14.14 10.25 1.44
C ASP A 413 -12.75 9.64 1.22
N ALA A 414 -12.65 8.58 0.43
CA ALA A 414 -11.37 7.99 0.04
C ALA A 414 -10.51 8.97 -0.76
N ILE A 415 -11.10 9.72 -1.72
CA ILE A 415 -10.41 10.78 -2.46
C ILE A 415 -9.96 11.89 -1.50
N LYS A 416 -10.88 12.41 -0.67
CA LYS A 416 -10.56 13.48 0.28
C LYS A 416 -9.44 13.11 1.25
N THR A 417 -9.36 11.86 1.65
CA THR A 417 -8.34 11.42 2.63
C THR A 417 -7.08 10.91 1.93
N ARG A 418 -7.18 9.87 1.08
CA ARG A 418 -6.01 9.23 0.47
C ARG A 418 -5.31 10.13 -0.53
N THR A 419 -6.05 10.72 -1.48
CA THR A 419 -5.43 11.59 -2.48
C THR A 419 -4.76 12.79 -1.81
N SER A 420 -5.39 13.38 -0.79
CA SER A 420 -4.80 14.52 -0.08
C SER A 420 -3.52 14.14 0.67
N TYR A 421 -3.50 13.04 1.45
CA TYR A 421 -2.28 12.71 2.17
C TYR A 421 -1.13 12.30 1.23
N THR A 422 -1.43 11.67 0.10
CA THR A 422 -0.40 11.32 -0.88
C THR A 422 0.16 12.55 -1.59
N CYS A 423 -0.66 13.58 -1.86
CA CYS A 423 -0.17 14.88 -2.31
C CYS A 423 0.72 15.55 -1.25
N ILE A 424 0.28 15.56 0.01
CA ILE A 424 1.05 16.13 1.13
C ILE A 424 2.41 15.43 1.26
N LEU A 425 2.44 14.09 1.26
CA LEU A 425 3.68 13.32 1.34
C LEU A 425 4.63 13.64 0.18
N SER A 426 4.10 13.70 -1.04
CA SER A 426 4.89 13.97 -2.24
C SER A 426 5.51 15.37 -2.20
N VAL A 427 4.73 16.37 -1.81
CA VAL A 427 5.22 17.77 -1.70
C VAL A 427 6.25 17.91 -0.56
N ILE A 428 6.00 17.31 0.60
CA ILE A 428 6.97 17.26 1.70
C ILE A 428 8.26 16.58 1.26
N GLY A 429 8.13 15.49 0.50
CA GLY A 429 9.27 14.79 -0.07
C GLY A 429 10.09 15.70 -0.99
N LEU A 430 9.45 16.41 -1.92
CA LEU A 430 10.13 17.37 -2.81
C LEU A 430 10.84 18.48 -2.02
N ILE A 431 10.13 19.12 -1.08
CA ILE A 431 10.70 20.17 -0.25
C ILE A 431 11.91 19.65 0.53
N GLY A 432 11.78 18.46 1.11
CA GLY A 432 12.87 17.84 1.86
C GLY A 432 14.06 17.49 0.99
N VAL A 433 13.86 16.96 -0.23
CA VAL A 433 14.96 16.72 -1.19
C VAL A 433 15.68 18.03 -1.56
N LEU A 434 14.93 19.10 -1.82
CA LEU A 434 15.50 20.42 -2.12
C LEU A 434 16.33 20.97 -0.95
N ILE A 435 15.85 20.79 0.29
CA ILE A 435 16.58 21.20 1.50
C ILE A 435 17.85 20.34 1.65
N LEU A 436 17.76 19.02 1.51
CA LEU A 436 18.92 18.14 1.60
C LEU A 436 19.97 18.45 0.53
N ASN A 437 19.56 18.88 -0.66
CA ASN A 437 20.49 19.24 -1.75
C ASN A 437 21.36 20.47 -1.42
N ILE A 438 21.04 21.23 -0.36
CA ILE A 438 21.90 22.33 0.11
C ILE A 438 23.11 21.76 0.89
N PHE A 439 22.96 20.60 1.51
CA PHE A 439 23.95 20.02 2.42
C PHE A 439 24.65 18.79 1.86
N VAL A 440 24.06 18.11 0.88
CA VAL A 440 24.56 16.86 0.28
C VAL A 440 24.94 17.13 -1.17
N HIS A 441 26.25 17.03 -1.49
CA HIS A 441 26.80 17.31 -2.81
C HIS A 441 27.31 16.04 -3.49
#